data_c037152248ddfb06670d645c2144d629
#
_entry.id   c037152248ddfb06670d645c2144d629
#
_cell.length_a   1.000
_cell.length_b   1.000
_cell.length_c   1.000
_cell.angle_alpha   90.00
_cell.angle_beta   90.00
_cell.angle_gamma   90.00
#
_symmetry.space_group_name_H-M   'P 1'
#
loop_
_entity.id
_entity.type
_entity.pdbx_description
1 polymer ?
#
loop_
_entity_poly.entity_id
_entity_poly.type
_entity_poly.pdbx_seq_one_letter_code
_entity_poly.pdbx_strand_id
1 'polypeptide(L)'
;MQSDILPFTAYDSMSYSTVNDVMPPAGFARRDAPQVQTRQEQPREQMPPLHAPPAQGATGGGGGTAVKQGPQEDIDLESYVDLLSVKKNDIGNYKNAWDLLYIFLAILAVEVLVIFMTRFFPEVFGQSLNRWYDLFGLNAVIADVGIIFIGFLLARYLYTGYLKDKFAEGKWSPLIFTGGLVGIQLLHDLAFYFGIIKQVPRGQNAMMDVFKDYAESGGAKILFGDALMCIGSVAGAVILKQQPLHLVTFLGSLFAYAVPYILYTRNQFSVSR
;
A
#
# COMPACT_ATOMS: atom_id res chain seq x y z
N MET A 1 26.64 -39.10 37.90
CA MET A 1 26.58 -37.66 37.61
C MET A 1 25.19 -37.37 37.19
N GLN A 2 24.41 -36.85 38.10
CA GLN A 2 22.99 -36.58 37.97
C GLN A 2 22.86 -35.10 37.61
N SER A 3 22.33 -34.78 36.43
CA SER A 3 22.09 -33.39 36.00
C SER A 3 20.63 -33.05 36.32
N ASP A 4 20.48 -32.16 37.30
CA ASP A 4 19.20 -31.60 37.72
C ASP A 4 18.61 -30.71 36.60
N ILE A 5 17.53 -31.18 36.04
CA ILE A 5 16.68 -30.39 35.15
C ILE A 5 15.57 -29.79 36.01
N LEU A 6 15.63 -28.48 36.23
CA LEU A 6 14.57 -27.72 36.88
C LEU A 6 13.32 -27.65 36.00
N PRO A 7 12.12 -27.92 36.52
CA PRO A 7 10.88 -27.82 35.77
C PRO A 7 10.46 -26.36 35.62
N PHE A 8 10.19 -25.97 34.38
CA PHE A 8 9.60 -24.69 33.99
C PHE A 8 8.09 -24.72 34.24
N THR A 9 7.67 -24.49 35.50
CA THR A 9 6.28 -24.31 35.87
C THR A 9 6.13 -23.07 36.75
N ALA A 10 5.94 -21.90 36.12
CA ALA A 10 5.39 -20.72 36.77
C ALA A 10 4.89 -19.69 35.75
N TYR A 11 3.83 -20.02 35.01
CA TYR A 11 3.02 -19.02 34.32
C TYR A 11 1.57 -19.54 34.20
N ASP A 12 0.99 -19.91 35.32
CA ASP A 12 -0.44 -20.18 35.43
C ASP A 12 -0.93 -19.53 36.73
N SER A 13 -1.50 -18.36 36.58
CA SER A 13 -2.48 -17.71 37.45
C SER A 13 -2.39 -16.19 37.37
N MET A 14 -2.71 -15.61 36.21
CA MET A 14 -3.29 -14.26 36.21
C MET A 14 -4.80 -14.40 36.06
N SER A 15 -5.46 -14.49 37.19
CA SER A 15 -6.89 -14.33 37.36
C SER A 15 -7.30 -12.97 36.77
N TYR A 16 -8.22 -13.00 35.80
CA TYR A 16 -8.94 -11.80 35.38
C TYR A 16 -9.77 -11.29 36.58
N SER A 17 -9.25 -10.32 37.33
CA SER A 17 -10.08 -9.51 38.21
C SER A 17 -10.87 -8.55 37.31
N THR A 18 -12.18 -8.62 37.46
CA THR A 18 -13.19 -7.75 36.89
C THR A 18 -12.80 -6.28 37.06
N VAL A 19 -12.67 -5.59 35.90
CA VAL A 19 -12.54 -4.13 35.83
C VAL A 19 -13.91 -3.51 36.15
N ASN A 20 -14.24 -3.41 37.41
CA ASN A 20 -15.30 -2.56 37.96
C ASN A 20 -14.86 -2.16 39.34
N ASP A 21 -14.11 -1.08 39.44
CA ASP A 21 -13.97 -0.18 40.62
C ASP A 21 -12.71 0.67 40.48
N VAL A 22 -12.73 1.57 39.47
CA VAL A 22 -11.87 2.75 39.56
C VAL A 22 -12.78 3.97 39.51
N MET A 23 -13.12 4.48 40.69
CA MET A 23 -13.70 5.82 40.81
C MET A 23 -12.73 6.85 40.22
N PRO A 24 -13.20 7.76 39.34
CA PRO A 24 -12.36 8.86 38.88
C PRO A 24 -12.06 9.83 40.04
N PRO A 25 -10.83 10.37 40.13
CA PRO A 25 -10.49 11.35 41.13
C PRO A 25 -11.35 12.62 40.96
N ALA A 26 -11.95 13.10 42.05
CA ALA A 26 -12.67 14.35 42.13
C ALA A 26 -11.75 15.51 41.74
N GLY A 27 -12.07 16.25 40.66
CA GLY A 27 -11.33 17.47 40.37
C GLY A 27 -11.21 17.86 38.91
N PHE A 28 -12.09 17.38 38.02
CA PHE A 28 -12.16 17.98 36.66
C PHE A 28 -13.38 18.93 36.60
N ALA A 29 -13.08 20.23 36.72
CA ALA A 29 -14.04 21.29 36.38
C ALA A 29 -14.52 21.11 34.94
N ARG A 30 -15.83 21.06 34.74
CA ARG A 30 -16.48 21.12 33.44
C ARG A 30 -16.00 22.39 32.74
N ARG A 31 -15.19 22.25 31.69
CA ARG A 31 -15.03 23.30 30.71
C ARG A 31 -16.30 23.30 29.85
N ASP A 32 -16.92 24.45 29.82
CA ASP A 32 -18.10 24.71 29.00
C ASP A 32 -17.86 24.28 27.56
N ALA A 33 -18.79 23.49 27.02
CA ALA A 33 -18.79 23.09 25.63
C ALA A 33 -18.92 24.35 24.74
N PRO A 34 -18.14 24.46 23.66
CA PRO A 34 -18.30 25.56 22.72
C PRO A 34 -19.69 25.51 22.11
N GLN A 35 -20.41 26.62 22.20
CA GLN A 35 -21.70 26.80 21.57
C GLN A 35 -21.55 26.61 20.06
N VAL A 36 -22.28 25.64 19.52
CA VAL A 36 -22.44 25.45 18.08
C VAL A 36 -23.21 26.66 17.57
N GLN A 37 -22.51 27.62 16.96
CA GLN A 37 -23.14 28.67 16.17
C GLN A 37 -23.84 28.02 14.99
N THR A 38 -25.16 28.05 15.00
CA THR A 38 -26.00 27.73 13.84
C THR A 38 -25.63 28.69 12.71
N ARG A 39 -24.94 28.13 11.71
CA ARG A 39 -24.63 28.82 10.45
C ARG A 39 -25.95 29.20 9.79
N GLN A 40 -26.27 30.51 9.77
CA GLN A 40 -27.35 31.04 8.99
C GLN A 40 -27.21 30.63 7.54
N GLU A 41 -28.23 29.98 7.02
CA GLU A 41 -28.34 29.68 5.58
C GLU A 41 -28.31 30.98 4.80
N GLN A 42 -27.26 31.18 4.01
CA GLN A 42 -27.23 32.25 3.00
C GLN A 42 -28.26 31.88 1.91
N PRO A 43 -29.02 32.86 1.41
CA PRO A 43 -29.96 32.64 0.31
C PRO A 43 -29.18 32.11 -0.92
N ARG A 44 -29.67 31.03 -1.50
CA ARG A 44 -29.17 30.52 -2.78
C ARG A 44 -29.26 31.60 -3.84
N GLU A 45 -28.12 32.09 -4.30
CA GLU A 45 -28.03 32.87 -5.52
C GLU A 45 -28.64 32.07 -6.66
N GLN A 46 -29.70 32.59 -7.25
CA GLN A 46 -30.36 32.00 -8.42
C GLN A 46 -29.39 32.06 -9.58
N MET A 47 -28.97 30.89 -10.08
CA MET A 47 -28.23 30.82 -11.35
C MET A 47 -29.03 31.46 -12.47
N PRO A 48 -28.41 32.32 -13.29
CA PRO A 48 -29.10 32.90 -14.45
C PRO A 48 -29.50 31.80 -15.44
N PRO A 49 -30.62 31.94 -16.14
CA PRO A 49 -31.11 30.93 -17.08
C PRO A 49 -30.11 30.75 -18.23
N LEU A 50 -29.84 29.49 -18.57
CA LEU A 50 -29.06 29.12 -19.76
C LEU A 50 -29.78 29.73 -20.98
N HIS A 51 -29.12 30.67 -21.64
CA HIS A 51 -29.56 31.18 -22.93
C HIS A 51 -29.52 30.06 -23.97
N ALA A 52 -30.68 29.73 -24.52
CA ALA A 52 -30.77 28.86 -25.69
C ALA A 52 -30.14 29.58 -26.88
N PRO A 53 -29.38 28.86 -27.74
CA PRO A 53 -28.79 29.46 -28.93
C PRO A 53 -29.92 29.92 -29.89
N PRO A 54 -29.74 31.07 -30.56
CA PRO A 54 -30.74 31.57 -31.50
C PRO A 54 -30.86 30.64 -32.72
N ALA A 55 -32.11 30.34 -33.10
CA ALA A 55 -32.39 29.65 -34.35
C ALA A 55 -31.91 30.48 -35.53
N GLN A 56 -30.96 29.98 -36.29
CA GLN A 56 -30.54 30.58 -37.54
C GLN A 56 -31.58 30.28 -38.63
N GLY A 57 -32.25 31.32 -39.04
CA GLY A 57 -33.12 31.31 -40.20
C GLY A 57 -32.33 31.12 -41.50
N ALA A 58 -32.82 30.20 -42.32
CA ALA A 58 -32.35 29.99 -43.67
C ALA A 58 -32.73 31.15 -44.58
N THR A 59 -31.71 31.82 -45.16
CA THR A 59 -31.89 32.54 -46.43
C THR A 59 -30.67 32.27 -47.30
N GLY A 60 -30.95 31.80 -48.53
CA GLY A 60 -30.00 31.38 -49.52
C GLY A 60 -29.19 32.53 -50.11
N GLY A 61 -28.02 32.22 -50.65
CA GLY A 61 -27.20 33.08 -51.48
C GLY A 61 -25.91 32.35 -51.85
N GLY A 62 -25.81 31.91 -53.09
CA GLY A 62 -24.70 31.16 -53.61
C GLY A 62 -23.39 31.97 -53.66
N GLY A 63 -22.31 31.33 -53.38
CA GLY A 63 -20.94 31.82 -53.51
C GLY A 63 -20.02 30.69 -53.10
N GLY A 64 -19.62 29.87 -54.09
CA GLY A 64 -18.65 28.78 -53.84
C GLY A 64 -17.29 29.32 -53.52
N THR A 65 -16.93 29.38 -52.28
CA THR A 65 -15.56 29.39 -51.79
C THR A 65 -15.20 27.96 -51.42
N ALA A 66 -14.36 27.36 -52.29
CA ALA A 66 -13.72 26.08 -51.98
C ALA A 66 -12.96 26.22 -50.67
N VAL A 67 -13.52 25.66 -49.58
CA VAL A 67 -12.80 25.45 -48.35
C VAL A 67 -11.69 24.47 -48.70
N LYS A 68 -10.43 24.97 -48.74
CA LYS A 68 -9.26 24.13 -48.74
C LYS A 68 -9.35 23.26 -47.47
N GLN A 69 -9.75 21.99 -47.67
CA GLN A 69 -9.48 20.96 -46.64
C GLN A 69 -7.98 20.95 -46.44
N GLY A 70 -7.54 21.42 -45.29
CA GLY A 70 -6.17 21.20 -44.81
C GLY A 70 -5.88 19.70 -44.84
N PRO A 71 -4.61 19.29 -44.87
CA PRO A 71 -4.26 17.88 -44.84
C PRO A 71 -4.98 17.25 -43.64
N GLN A 72 -5.88 16.33 -43.95
CA GLN A 72 -6.52 15.47 -42.97
C GLN A 72 -5.37 14.58 -42.48
N GLU A 73 -4.78 14.93 -41.34
CA GLU A 73 -3.86 14.04 -40.68
C GLU A 73 -4.68 12.78 -40.34
N ASP A 74 -4.41 11.73 -41.11
CA ASP A 74 -4.94 10.40 -40.79
C ASP A 74 -4.43 10.05 -39.41
N ILE A 75 -5.27 10.26 -38.39
CA ILE A 75 -4.98 9.86 -37.04
C ILE A 75 -4.91 8.35 -37.09
N ASP A 76 -3.69 7.82 -36.98
CA ASP A 76 -3.44 6.40 -36.86
C ASP A 76 -4.11 5.91 -35.55
N LEU A 77 -5.29 5.32 -35.72
CA LEU A 77 -6.14 4.86 -34.63
C LEU A 77 -5.41 3.79 -33.81
N GLU A 78 -4.56 2.98 -34.42
CA GLU A 78 -3.76 1.96 -33.73
C GLU A 78 -2.73 2.61 -32.84
N SER A 79 -2.02 3.62 -33.29
CA SER A 79 -1.03 4.33 -32.46
C SER A 79 -1.71 5.06 -31.29
N TYR A 80 -2.93 5.58 -31.48
CA TYR A 80 -3.70 6.24 -30.43
C TYR A 80 -4.23 5.23 -29.38
N VAL A 81 -4.69 4.06 -29.81
CA VAL A 81 -5.12 2.97 -28.92
C VAL A 81 -3.93 2.46 -28.11
N ASP A 82 -2.77 2.27 -28.73
CA ASP A 82 -1.53 1.88 -28.06
C ASP A 82 -1.09 2.93 -27.03
N LEU A 83 -1.14 4.21 -27.39
CA LEU A 83 -0.80 5.30 -26.46
C LEU A 83 -1.74 5.33 -25.25
N LEU A 84 -3.04 5.12 -25.46
CA LEU A 84 -4.02 5.05 -24.38
C LEU A 84 -3.82 3.82 -23.49
N SER A 85 -3.48 2.67 -24.08
CA SER A 85 -3.22 1.44 -23.33
C SER A 85 -1.97 1.55 -22.48
N VAL A 86 -0.89 2.12 -22.99
CA VAL A 86 0.35 2.40 -22.25
C VAL A 86 0.09 3.38 -21.11
N LYS A 87 -0.66 4.45 -21.35
CA LYS A 87 -1.02 5.43 -20.31
C LYS A 87 -1.90 4.82 -19.22
N LYS A 88 -2.77 3.87 -19.59
CA LYS A 88 -3.63 3.16 -18.64
C LYS A 88 -2.82 2.26 -17.69
N ASN A 89 -1.69 1.72 -18.12
CA ASN A 89 -0.87 0.79 -17.35
C ASN A 89 0.29 1.44 -16.59
N ASP A 90 0.64 2.70 -16.92
CA ASP A 90 1.75 3.43 -16.28
C ASP A 90 1.40 3.83 -14.85
N ILE A 91 1.88 3.04 -13.87
CA ILE A 91 1.80 3.36 -12.43
C ILE A 91 3.02 4.15 -11.93
N GLY A 92 4.04 4.32 -12.77
CA GLY A 92 5.31 4.99 -12.43
C GLY A 92 5.23 6.51 -12.47
N ASN A 93 4.17 7.10 -13.02
CA ASN A 93 4.03 8.55 -13.12
C ASN A 93 3.78 9.19 -11.76
N TYR A 94 4.81 9.84 -11.20
CA TYR A 94 4.75 10.50 -9.91
C TYR A 94 3.66 11.58 -9.80
N LYS A 95 3.33 12.26 -10.91
CA LYS A 95 2.32 13.33 -10.93
C LYS A 95 0.87 12.81 -10.82
N ASN A 96 0.63 11.52 -11.05
CA ASN A 96 -0.70 10.94 -10.96
C ASN A 96 -0.94 10.36 -9.55
N ALA A 97 -1.53 11.15 -8.67
CA ALA A 97 -1.81 10.74 -7.29
C ALA A 97 -2.83 9.58 -7.18
N TRP A 98 -3.73 9.42 -8.17
CA TRP A 98 -4.71 8.33 -8.16
C TRP A 98 -4.08 6.94 -8.22
N ASP A 99 -2.89 6.81 -8.80
CA ASP A 99 -2.17 5.55 -8.84
C ASP A 99 -1.78 5.05 -7.45
N LEU A 100 -1.70 5.94 -6.46
CA LEU A 100 -1.38 5.56 -5.08
C LEU A 100 -2.43 4.64 -4.46
N LEU A 101 -3.70 4.79 -4.85
CA LEU A 101 -4.76 3.88 -4.41
C LEU A 101 -4.49 2.45 -4.90
N TYR A 102 -4.23 2.28 -6.19
CA TYR A 102 -3.96 0.96 -6.77
C TYR A 102 -2.70 0.33 -6.19
N ILE A 103 -1.66 1.14 -5.99
CA ILE A 103 -0.40 0.72 -5.38
C ILE A 103 -0.62 0.25 -3.94
N PHE A 104 -1.28 1.06 -3.13
CA PHE A 104 -1.55 0.72 -1.73
C PHE A 104 -2.36 -0.57 -1.60
N LEU A 105 -3.42 -0.71 -2.39
CA LEU A 105 -4.26 -1.90 -2.37
C LEU A 105 -3.53 -3.14 -2.91
N ALA A 106 -2.62 -2.98 -3.86
CA ALA A 106 -1.79 -4.08 -4.34
C ALA A 106 -0.80 -4.56 -3.28
N ILE A 107 -0.15 -3.62 -2.58
CA ILE A 107 0.75 -3.94 -1.46
C ILE A 107 -0.03 -4.68 -0.36
N LEU A 108 -1.21 -4.16 0.02
CA LEU A 108 -2.06 -4.80 1.02
C LEU A 108 -2.49 -6.21 0.59
N ALA A 109 -2.83 -6.43 -0.69
CA ALA A 109 -3.18 -7.74 -1.22
C ALA A 109 -2.01 -8.73 -1.15
N VAL A 110 -0.81 -8.28 -1.49
CA VAL A 110 0.42 -9.08 -1.38
C VAL A 110 0.72 -9.39 0.08
N GLU A 111 0.57 -8.44 0.97
CA GLU A 111 0.75 -8.63 2.42
C GLU A 111 -0.25 -9.66 2.98
N VAL A 112 -1.53 -9.58 2.60
CA VAL A 112 -2.54 -10.59 2.96
C VAL A 112 -2.13 -11.98 2.49
N LEU A 113 -1.59 -12.09 1.28
CA LEU A 113 -1.09 -13.36 0.74
C LEU A 113 0.12 -13.85 1.56
N VAL A 114 1.06 -12.99 1.91
CA VAL A 114 2.24 -13.35 2.72
C VAL A 114 1.82 -13.83 4.10
N ILE A 115 0.90 -13.13 4.78
CA ILE A 115 0.37 -13.56 6.08
C ILE A 115 -0.31 -14.92 5.92
N PHE A 116 -1.14 -15.10 4.91
CA PHE A 116 -1.81 -16.37 4.62
C PHE A 116 -0.80 -17.51 4.43
N MET A 117 0.18 -17.30 3.55
CA MET A 117 1.21 -18.31 3.30
C MET A 117 2.03 -18.63 4.55
N THR A 118 2.36 -17.62 5.35
CA THR A 118 3.09 -17.78 6.60
C THR A 118 2.29 -18.56 7.64
N ARG A 119 0.98 -18.35 7.71
CA ARG A 119 0.08 -19.04 8.66
C ARG A 119 -0.21 -20.48 8.26
N PHE A 120 -0.42 -20.72 6.98
CA PHE A 120 -0.87 -22.05 6.51
C PHE A 120 0.26 -22.91 5.94
N PHE A 121 1.42 -22.32 5.60
CA PHE A 121 2.59 -23.01 5.06
C PHE A 121 3.88 -22.61 5.80
N PRO A 122 3.95 -22.75 7.14
CA PRO A 122 5.07 -22.28 7.94
C PRO A 122 6.39 -23.01 7.61
N GLU A 123 6.33 -24.20 7.04
CA GLU A 123 7.50 -24.97 6.62
C GLU A 123 8.25 -24.28 5.47
N VAL A 124 7.55 -23.55 4.61
CA VAL A 124 8.11 -22.84 3.46
C VAL A 124 8.67 -21.46 3.88
N PHE A 125 7.88 -20.72 4.66
CA PHE A 125 8.17 -19.32 5.01
C PHE A 125 8.96 -19.16 6.32
N GLY A 126 9.11 -20.23 7.09
CA GLY A 126 9.88 -20.25 8.33
C GLY A 126 9.12 -19.73 9.56
N GLN A 127 9.58 -20.16 10.72
CA GLN A 127 8.97 -19.78 12.00
C GLN A 127 9.26 -18.33 12.39
N SER A 128 10.34 -17.74 11.88
CA SER A 128 10.74 -16.37 12.23
C SER A 128 9.72 -15.34 11.74
N LEU A 129 9.13 -15.54 10.56
CA LEU A 129 8.08 -14.65 10.03
C LEU A 129 6.76 -14.83 10.80
N ASN A 130 6.41 -16.05 11.23
CA ASN A 130 5.28 -16.26 12.13
C ASN A 130 5.48 -15.50 13.46
N ARG A 131 6.70 -15.57 14.03
CA ARG A 131 7.03 -14.84 15.27
C ARG A 131 6.88 -13.32 15.10
N TRP A 132 7.24 -12.77 13.93
CA TRP A 132 7.04 -11.36 13.60
C TRP A 132 5.57 -10.95 13.74
N TYR A 133 4.68 -11.70 13.09
CA TYR A 133 3.24 -11.44 13.17
C TYR A 133 2.64 -11.77 14.54
N ASP A 134 3.14 -12.79 15.26
CA ASP A 134 2.65 -13.16 16.57
C ASP A 134 2.97 -12.09 17.64
N LEU A 135 4.16 -11.51 17.58
CA LEU A 135 4.61 -10.53 18.55
C LEU A 135 4.04 -9.12 18.30
N PHE A 136 3.89 -8.74 17.03
CA PHE A 136 3.56 -7.35 16.71
C PHE A 136 2.18 -7.20 16.06
N GLY A 137 1.55 -8.27 15.64
CA GLY A 137 0.19 -8.26 15.13
C GLY A 137 0.02 -7.24 14.01
N LEU A 138 -0.99 -6.38 14.12
CA LEU A 138 -1.28 -5.36 13.12
C LEU A 138 -0.14 -4.34 12.92
N ASN A 139 0.70 -4.12 13.94
CA ASN A 139 1.86 -3.24 13.79
C ASN A 139 2.90 -3.81 12.82
N ALA A 140 3.03 -5.14 12.76
CA ALA A 140 3.85 -5.81 11.74
C ALA A 140 3.34 -5.49 10.34
N VAL A 141 2.04 -5.67 10.10
CA VAL A 141 1.39 -5.38 8.81
C VAL A 141 1.57 -3.90 8.42
N ILE A 142 1.40 -2.97 9.36
CA ILE A 142 1.59 -1.54 9.11
C ILE A 142 3.05 -1.25 8.74
N ALA A 143 4.02 -1.89 9.40
CA ALA A 143 5.43 -1.70 9.09
C ALA A 143 5.77 -2.22 7.68
N ASP A 144 5.34 -3.43 7.34
CA ASP A 144 5.65 -4.07 6.07
C ASP A 144 4.97 -3.35 4.90
N VAL A 145 3.67 -3.06 4.99
CA VAL A 145 2.94 -2.26 3.98
C VAL A 145 3.51 -0.85 3.86
N GLY A 146 3.83 -0.23 4.99
CA GLY A 146 4.33 1.14 5.04
C GLY A 146 5.67 1.31 4.34
N ILE A 147 6.62 0.42 4.60
CA ILE A 147 7.96 0.54 3.99
C ILE A 147 7.93 0.29 2.48
N ILE A 148 7.20 -0.72 2.02
CA ILE A 148 7.04 -0.97 0.58
C ILE A 148 6.35 0.24 -0.08
N PHE A 149 5.33 0.82 0.55
CA PHE A 149 4.65 2.00 0.02
C PHE A 149 5.59 3.21 -0.11
N ILE A 150 6.45 3.46 0.90
CA ILE A 150 7.50 4.50 0.82
C ILE A 150 8.46 4.19 -0.33
N GLY A 151 8.87 2.93 -0.49
CA GLY A 151 9.67 2.47 -1.62
C GLY A 151 9.05 2.82 -2.97
N PHE A 152 7.74 2.61 -3.13
CA PHE A 152 7.00 3.00 -4.34
C PHE A 152 7.00 4.52 -4.57
N LEU A 153 6.84 5.33 -3.52
CA LEU A 153 6.90 6.79 -3.66
C LEU A 153 8.25 7.24 -4.20
N LEU A 154 9.34 6.70 -3.66
CA LEU A 154 10.70 6.98 -4.12
C LEU A 154 10.95 6.45 -5.54
N ALA A 155 10.51 5.23 -5.82
CA ALA A 155 10.65 4.62 -7.14
C ALA A 155 9.92 5.45 -8.22
N ARG A 156 8.70 5.91 -7.95
CA ARG A 156 7.93 6.77 -8.86
C ARG A 156 8.61 8.11 -9.09
N TYR A 157 9.14 8.72 -8.04
CA TYR A 157 9.89 9.98 -8.15
C TYR A 157 11.12 9.81 -9.04
N LEU A 158 11.97 8.80 -8.77
CA LEU A 158 13.17 8.53 -9.54
C LEU A 158 12.85 8.07 -10.96
N TYR A 159 11.82 7.25 -11.13
CA TYR A 159 11.40 6.77 -12.44
C TYR A 159 10.94 7.92 -13.33
N THR A 160 10.05 8.77 -12.83
CA THR A 160 9.51 9.91 -13.61
C THR A 160 10.59 10.95 -13.91
N GLY A 161 11.50 11.21 -12.96
CA GLY A 161 12.49 12.25 -13.11
C GLY A 161 13.77 11.84 -13.84
N TYR A 162 14.05 10.54 -13.91
CA TYR A 162 15.35 10.10 -14.41
C TYR A 162 15.34 8.76 -15.17
N LEU A 163 14.81 7.69 -14.58
CA LEU A 163 14.96 6.34 -15.15
C LEU A 163 14.20 6.16 -16.45
N LYS A 164 13.03 6.78 -16.57
CA LYS A 164 12.14 6.66 -17.72
C LYS A 164 12.83 7.18 -18.99
N ASP A 165 13.43 8.34 -18.93
CA ASP A 165 14.08 8.96 -20.10
C ASP A 165 15.41 8.25 -20.43
N LYS A 166 16.16 7.87 -19.41
CA LYS A 166 17.49 7.28 -19.59
C LYS A 166 17.46 5.82 -20.04
N PHE A 167 16.50 5.03 -19.56
CA PHE A 167 16.49 3.58 -19.77
C PHE A 167 15.26 3.05 -20.49
N ALA A 168 14.22 3.87 -20.65
CA ALA A 168 12.95 3.48 -21.27
C ALA A 168 12.50 4.40 -22.41
N GLU A 169 13.43 5.23 -22.95
CA GLU A 169 13.15 6.13 -24.08
C GLU A 169 11.91 7.02 -23.87
N GLY A 170 11.67 7.44 -22.62
CA GLY A 170 10.50 8.21 -22.24
C GLY A 170 9.18 7.42 -22.16
N LYS A 171 9.21 6.11 -22.46
CA LYS A 171 8.02 5.23 -22.43
C LYS A 171 7.87 4.54 -21.08
N TRP A 172 6.66 4.06 -20.81
CA TRP A 172 6.43 3.20 -19.65
C TRP A 172 7.11 1.83 -19.83
N SER A 173 7.93 1.47 -18.86
CA SER A 173 8.56 0.14 -18.79
C SER A 173 8.36 -0.45 -17.40
N PRO A 174 7.47 -1.43 -17.24
CA PRO A 174 7.26 -2.08 -15.94
C PRO A 174 8.53 -2.77 -15.43
N LEU A 175 9.38 -3.30 -16.33
CA LEU A 175 10.62 -3.96 -15.95
C LEU A 175 11.62 -2.98 -15.32
N ILE A 176 11.83 -1.81 -15.94
CA ILE A 176 12.75 -0.79 -15.41
C ILE A 176 12.20 -0.20 -14.12
N PHE A 177 10.89 0.04 -14.05
CA PHE A 177 10.25 0.51 -12.83
C PHE A 177 10.41 -0.49 -11.69
N THR A 178 10.10 -1.76 -11.94
CA THR A 178 10.24 -2.84 -10.93
C THR A 178 11.69 -3.02 -10.51
N GLY A 179 12.64 -3.02 -11.45
CA GLY A 179 14.06 -3.08 -11.14
C GLY A 179 14.52 -1.92 -10.25
N GLY A 180 14.04 -0.71 -10.54
CA GLY A 180 14.29 0.47 -9.70
C GLY A 180 13.70 0.32 -8.28
N LEU A 181 12.46 -0.14 -8.17
CA LEU A 181 11.81 -0.40 -6.88
C LEU A 181 12.55 -1.46 -6.06
N VAL A 182 12.87 -2.60 -6.66
CA VAL A 182 13.64 -3.67 -5.99
C VAL A 182 15.02 -3.17 -5.57
N GLY A 183 15.69 -2.36 -6.41
CA GLY A 183 16.96 -1.74 -6.05
C GLY A 183 16.86 -0.82 -4.84
N ILE A 184 15.79 -0.02 -4.76
CA ILE A 184 15.50 0.85 -3.60
C ILE A 184 15.25 -0.01 -2.35
N GLN A 185 14.44 -1.06 -2.45
CA GLN A 185 14.15 -1.97 -1.33
C GLN A 185 15.42 -2.62 -0.80
N LEU A 186 16.24 -3.20 -1.66
CA LEU A 186 17.50 -3.82 -1.26
C LEU A 186 18.45 -2.83 -0.58
N LEU A 187 18.55 -1.62 -1.13
CA LEU A 187 19.38 -0.57 -0.53
C LEU A 187 18.85 -0.16 0.85
N HIS A 188 17.53 -0.02 0.98
CA HIS A 188 16.88 0.26 2.26
C HIS A 188 17.19 -0.83 3.28
N ASP A 189 16.98 -2.10 2.93
CA ASP A 189 17.13 -3.23 3.86
C ASP A 189 18.58 -3.33 4.36
N LEU A 190 19.54 -3.17 3.47
CA LEU A 190 20.97 -3.14 3.83
C LEU A 190 21.30 -1.93 4.71
N ALA A 191 20.84 -0.73 4.32
CA ALA A 191 21.09 0.50 5.07
C ALA A 191 20.44 0.46 6.45
N PHE A 192 19.22 -0.05 6.54
CA PHE A 192 18.49 -0.20 7.80
C PHE A 192 19.13 -1.25 8.71
N TYR A 193 19.54 -2.39 8.15
CA TYR A 193 20.23 -3.43 8.90
C TYR A 193 21.56 -2.94 9.49
N PHE A 194 22.44 -2.39 8.66
CA PHE A 194 23.76 -1.95 9.12
C PHE A 194 23.73 -0.64 9.89
N GLY A 195 22.85 0.31 9.51
CA GLY A 195 22.78 1.64 10.10
C GLY A 195 21.94 1.71 11.37
N ILE A 196 20.94 0.86 11.52
CA ILE A 196 19.99 0.93 12.64
C ILE A 196 19.92 -0.38 13.41
N ILE A 197 19.48 -1.49 12.77
CA ILE A 197 19.20 -2.75 13.49
C ILE A 197 20.43 -3.23 14.26
N LYS A 198 21.57 -3.25 13.58
CA LYS A 198 22.83 -3.72 14.18
C LYS A 198 23.33 -2.82 15.31
N GLN A 199 23.03 -1.53 15.27
CA GLN A 199 23.50 -0.56 16.26
C GLN A 199 22.68 -0.54 17.54
N VAL A 200 21.38 -0.88 17.51
CA VAL A 200 20.52 -0.91 18.69
C VAL A 200 20.91 -2.12 19.57
N PRO A 201 21.29 -1.94 20.85
CA PRO A 201 21.58 -3.08 21.73
C PRO A 201 20.37 -3.99 21.93
N ARG A 202 20.61 -5.31 22.07
CA ARG A 202 19.53 -6.26 22.36
C ARG A 202 18.82 -5.90 23.66
N GLY A 203 17.50 -6.07 23.67
CA GLY A 203 16.61 -5.74 24.79
C GLY A 203 16.14 -4.29 24.86
N GLN A 204 16.66 -3.38 24.01
CA GLN A 204 16.18 -2.00 23.95
C GLN A 204 14.95 -1.81 23.05
N ASN A 205 14.82 -2.63 22.02
CA ASN A 205 13.68 -2.56 21.11
C ASN A 205 13.32 -3.98 20.61
N ALA A 206 12.13 -4.43 20.99
CA ALA A 206 11.67 -5.78 20.66
C ALA A 206 11.57 -6.04 19.15
N MET A 207 11.23 -5.03 18.33
CA MET A 207 11.21 -5.18 16.87
C MET A 207 12.61 -5.38 16.30
N MET A 208 13.59 -4.59 16.81
CA MET A 208 14.99 -4.71 16.38
C MET A 208 15.57 -6.07 16.78
N ASP A 209 15.19 -6.61 17.92
CA ASP A 209 15.63 -7.93 18.38
C ASP A 209 15.10 -9.03 17.44
N VAL A 210 13.83 -8.96 17.03
CA VAL A 210 13.25 -9.91 16.07
C VAL A 210 13.90 -9.77 14.70
N PHE A 211 14.19 -8.57 14.23
CA PHE A 211 14.91 -8.38 12.96
C PHE A 211 16.33 -8.95 13.01
N LYS A 212 17.03 -8.87 14.16
CA LYS A 212 18.34 -9.53 14.33
C LYS A 212 18.22 -11.04 14.23
N ASP A 213 17.27 -11.63 14.98
CA ASP A 213 17.03 -13.07 14.93
C ASP A 213 16.64 -13.53 13.51
N TYR A 214 15.86 -12.71 12.81
CA TYR A 214 15.45 -12.96 11.44
C TYR A 214 16.62 -12.90 10.46
N ALA A 215 17.48 -11.88 10.58
CA ALA A 215 18.68 -11.75 9.75
C ALA A 215 19.69 -12.90 10.00
N GLU A 216 19.84 -13.33 11.25
CA GLU A 216 20.69 -14.46 11.62
C GLU A 216 20.17 -15.79 11.07
N SER A 217 18.84 -15.99 11.03
CA SER A 217 18.20 -17.23 10.57
C SER A 217 17.92 -17.28 9.07
N GLY A 218 17.58 -16.13 8.47
CA GLY A 218 17.04 -16.02 7.10
C GLY A 218 18.05 -15.53 6.07
N GLY A 219 18.96 -14.64 6.46
CA GLY A 219 19.99 -14.08 5.56
C GLY A 219 19.42 -13.57 4.23
N ALA A 220 20.00 -14.02 3.12
CA ALA A 220 19.59 -13.61 1.76
C ALA A 220 18.17 -14.00 1.37
N LYS A 221 17.53 -14.97 2.05
CA LYS A 221 16.15 -15.37 1.76
C LYS A 221 15.15 -14.26 2.06
N ILE A 222 15.45 -13.41 3.05
CA ILE A 222 14.62 -12.25 3.41
C ILE A 222 14.60 -11.28 2.24
N LEU A 223 15.78 -10.86 1.77
CA LEU A 223 15.93 -9.94 0.64
C LEU A 223 15.21 -10.44 -0.61
N PHE A 224 15.26 -11.77 -0.85
CA PHE A 224 14.51 -12.37 -1.94
C PHE A 224 13.00 -12.30 -1.74
N GLY A 225 12.53 -12.54 -0.52
CA GLY A 225 11.11 -12.40 -0.15
C GLY A 225 10.60 -10.97 -0.40
N ASP A 226 11.34 -9.96 0.07
CA ASP A 226 11.01 -8.55 -0.09
C ASP A 226 11.01 -8.12 -1.57
N ALA A 227 11.96 -8.64 -2.35
CA ALA A 227 11.96 -8.43 -3.80
C ALA A 227 10.73 -9.04 -4.48
N LEU A 228 10.29 -10.23 -4.09
CA LEU A 228 9.06 -10.85 -4.59
C LEU A 228 7.82 -10.06 -4.19
N MET A 229 7.76 -9.51 -2.98
CA MET A 229 6.67 -8.64 -2.55
C MET A 229 6.61 -7.37 -3.40
N CYS A 230 7.74 -6.75 -3.70
CA CYS A 230 7.82 -5.60 -4.61
C CYS A 230 7.31 -5.95 -6.02
N ILE A 231 7.78 -7.06 -6.59
CA ILE A 231 7.37 -7.53 -7.93
C ILE A 231 5.86 -7.81 -7.96
N GLY A 232 5.35 -8.55 -6.97
CA GLY A 232 3.93 -8.85 -6.84
C GLY A 232 3.07 -7.59 -6.69
N SER A 233 3.54 -6.61 -5.92
CA SER A 233 2.86 -5.34 -5.73
C SER A 233 2.80 -4.50 -7.01
N VAL A 234 3.88 -4.48 -7.82
CA VAL A 234 3.86 -3.82 -9.14
C VAL A 234 2.84 -4.50 -10.06
N ALA A 235 2.89 -5.82 -10.17
CA ALA A 235 1.96 -6.57 -11.00
C ALA A 235 0.51 -6.36 -10.55
N GLY A 236 0.25 -6.45 -9.25
CA GLY A 236 -1.06 -6.19 -8.65
C GLY A 236 -1.56 -4.77 -8.94
N ALA A 237 -0.72 -3.75 -8.79
CA ALA A 237 -1.08 -2.36 -9.04
C ALA A 237 -1.45 -2.11 -10.51
N VAL A 238 -0.69 -2.69 -11.44
CA VAL A 238 -0.99 -2.61 -12.89
C VAL A 238 -2.32 -3.31 -13.20
N ILE A 239 -2.59 -4.46 -12.62
CA ILE A 239 -3.85 -5.19 -12.80
C ILE A 239 -5.02 -4.41 -12.23
N LEU A 240 -4.90 -3.91 -10.98
CA LEU A 240 -5.95 -3.15 -10.31
C LEU A 240 -6.29 -1.85 -11.05
N LYS A 241 -5.29 -1.18 -11.60
CA LYS A 241 -5.49 0.06 -12.37
C LYS A 241 -6.34 -0.14 -13.62
N GLN A 242 -6.41 -1.35 -14.15
CA GLN A 242 -7.24 -1.68 -15.31
C GLN A 242 -8.69 -1.97 -14.94
N GLN A 243 -8.97 -2.17 -13.65
CA GLN A 243 -10.30 -2.52 -13.17
C GLN A 243 -11.15 -1.27 -12.89
N PRO A 244 -12.48 -1.39 -12.96
CA PRO A 244 -13.37 -0.31 -12.56
C PRO A 244 -13.25 -0.01 -11.06
N LEU A 245 -13.37 1.26 -10.70
CA LEU A 245 -13.10 1.73 -9.33
C LEU A 245 -13.95 1.01 -8.26
N HIS A 246 -15.21 0.68 -8.57
CA HIS A 246 -16.07 -0.04 -7.62
C HIS A 246 -15.56 -1.45 -7.31
N LEU A 247 -14.95 -2.15 -8.28
CA LEU A 247 -14.32 -3.44 -8.04
C LEU A 247 -13.04 -3.29 -7.21
N VAL A 248 -12.23 -2.26 -7.51
CA VAL A 248 -11.00 -1.98 -6.77
C VAL A 248 -11.29 -1.66 -5.30
N THR A 249 -12.29 -0.82 -5.04
CA THR A 249 -12.69 -0.49 -3.66
C THR A 249 -13.30 -1.69 -2.94
N PHE A 250 -14.09 -2.51 -3.63
CA PHE A 250 -14.63 -3.75 -3.05
C PHE A 250 -13.49 -4.71 -2.65
N LEU A 251 -12.55 -4.98 -3.56
CA LEU A 251 -11.41 -5.86 -3.28
C LEU A 251 -10.53 -5.31 -2.16
N GLY A 252 -10.27 -3.99 -2.15
CA GLY A 252 -9.51 -3.35 -1.09
C GLY A 252 -10.18 -3.47 0.28
N SER A 253 -11.51 -3.31 0.34
CA SER A 253 -12.29 -3.51 1.56
C SER A 253 -12.24 -4.98 2.02
N LEU A 254 -12.31 -5.92 1.07
CA LEU A 254 -12.21 -7.35 1.35
C LEU A 254 -10.84 -7.72 1.92
N PHE A 255 -9.75 -7.23 1.33
CA PHE A 255 -8.40 -7.46 1.84
C PHE A 255 -8.21 -6.87 3.24
N ALA A 256 -8.62 -5.61 3.45
CA ALA A 256 -8.56 -4.97 4.76
C ALA A 256 -9.37 -5.74 5.82
N TYR A 257 -10.55 -6.23 5.44
CA TYR A 257 -11.39 -7.06 6.30
C TYR A 257 -10.76 -8.42 6.60
N ALA A 258 -10.08 -9.04 5.64
CA ALA A 258 -9.45 -10.35 5.79
C ALA A 258 -8.23 -10.33 6.71
N VAL A 259 -7.48 -9.20 6.77
CA VAL A 259 -6.25 -9.07 7.57
C VAL A 259 -6.41 -9.61 8.98
N PRO A 260 -7.32 -9.12 9.86
CA PRO A 260 -7.39 -9.58 11.23
C PRO A 260 -7.73 -11.07 11.34
N TYR A 261 -8.55 -11.60 10.47
CA TYR A 261 -8.93 -13.02 10.52
C TYR A 261 -7.77 -13.95 10.19
N ILE A 262 -6.98 -13.61 9.17
CA ILE A 262 -5.80 -14.41 8.78
C ILE A 262 -4.66 -14.18 9.77
N LEU A 263 -4.40 -12.92 10.14
CA LEU A 263 -3.32 -12.53 11.04
C LEU A 263 -3.39 -13.23 12.39
N TYR A 264 -4.58 -13.31 12.99
CA TYR A 264 -4.79 -13.94 14.30
C TYR A 264 -5.15 -15.43 14.23
N THR A 265 -5.05 -16.05 13.05
CA THR A 265 -5.14 -17.50 12.95
C THR A 265 -3.96 -18.15 13.68
N ARG A 266 -4.25 -19.03 14.64
CA ARG A 266 -3.22 -19.77 15.38
C ARG A 266 -2.87 -21.05 14.62
N ASN A 267 -1.59 -21.29 14.42
CA ASN A 267 -1.13 -22.56 13.88
C ASN A 267 -1.32 -23.66 14.92
N GLN A 268 -2.13 -24.65 14.61
CA GLN A 268 -2.34 -25.82 15.51
C GLN A 268 -1.05 -26.62 15.75
N PHE A 269 -0.05 -26.47 14.88
CA PHE A 269 1.25 -27.14 15.03
C PHE A 269 2.14 -26.53 16.13
N SER A 270 1.83 -25.37 16.68
CA SER A 270 2.58 -24.77 17.79
C SER A 270 2.07 -25.19 19.17
N VAL A 271 0.92 -25.86 19.26
CA VAL A 271 0.27 -26.24 20.53
C VAL A 271 0.68 -27.64 21.00
N SER A 272 1.36 -28.41 20.16
CA SER A 272 1.72 -29.81 20.45
C SER A 272 3.21 -30.03 20.77
N ARG A 273 3.92 -29.02 21.29
CA ARG A 273 5.29 -29.20 21.80
C ARG A 273 5.45 -28.57 23.18
#